data_5f1bf4657a2b32e3f7ccb2cb09bb3c7c
#
_entry.id   5f1bf4657a2b32e3f7ccb2cb09bb3c7c
#
_cell.length_a   1.000
_cell.length_b   1.000
_cell.length_c   1.000
_cell.angle_alpha   90.00
_cell.angle_beta   90.00
_cell.angle_gamma   90.00
#
_symmetry.space_group_name_H-M   'P 1'
#
loop_
_entity.id
_entity.type
_entity.pdbx_description
1 polymer ?
#
loop_
_entity_poly.entity_id
_entity_poly.type
_entity_poly.pdbx_seq_one_letter_code
_entity_poly.pdbx_strand_id
1 'polypeptide(L)'
;MYAGFMRIGVISDTHGLLRAEVLAALQGCEHILHAGDVGDAAILDRLRAIAPVTAIRGNVDLDGACGELPETELIELAGRSLYLLHDRQALDLDPVAAGIAVVVSGHSHHPAMQWHKGVLYFNPGSAGPRRFSTPVSLGFLTITETAIEPRVVDLLPN
;
A
#
# COMPACT_ATOMS: atom_id res chain seq x y z
N MET A 1 16.79 -10.82 -15.48
CA MET A 1 17.25 -11.05 -14.08
C MET A 1 17.22 -9.75 -13.31
N TYR A 2 16.63 -9.74 -12.15
CA TYR A 2 16.59 -8.58 -11.27
C TYR A 2 17.91 -8.49 -10.50
N ALA A 3 18.70 -7.45 -10.78
CA ALA A 3 20.09 -7.35 -10.30
C ALA A 3 20.30 -6.21 -9.29
N GLY A 4 19.30 -5.85 -8.54
CA GLY A 4 19.41 -4.79 -7.55
C GLY A 4 18.30 -4.89 -6.54
N PHE A 5 17.69 -3.76 -6.23
CA PHE A 5 16.51 -3.76 -5.40
C PHE A 5 15.42 -2.88 -6.02
N MET A 6 14.18 -3.18 -5.70
CA MET A 6 13.04 -2.35 -6.07
C MET A 6 12.48 -1.70 -4.81
N ARG A 7 12.33 -0.39 -4.84
CA ARG A 7 11.72 0.36 -3.75
C ARG A 7 10.28 0.68 -4.08
N ILE A 8 9.37 0.15 -3.28
CA ILE A 8 7.93 0.28 -3.48
C ILE A 8 7.37 1.12 -2.35
N GLY A 9 6.66 2.20 -2.71
CA GLY A 9 5.88 2.97 -1.74
C GLY A 9 4.52 2.35 -1.53
N VAL A 10 4.05 2.30 -0.29
CA VAL A 10 2.75 1.73 0.07
C VAL A 10 1.98 2.76 0.88
N ILE A 11 0.83 3.17 0.37
CA ILE A 11 -0.05 4.11 1.08
C ILE A 11 -1.47 3.58 1.13
N SER A 12 -2.27 4.09 2.05
CA SER A 12 -3.66 3.73 2.19
C SER A 12 -4.44 4.83 2.89
N ASP A 13 -5.76 4.78 2.72
CA ASP A 13 -6.70 5.58 3.51
C ASP A 13 -6.43 7.08 3.42
N THR A 14 -6.20 7.57 2.21
CA THR A 14 -6.01 9.00 1.95
C THR A 14 -7.30 9.80 2.14
N HIS A 15 -8.46 9.18 1.93
CA HIS A 15 -9.77 9.80 2.14
C HIS A 15 -9.86 11.21 1.56
N GLY A 16 -9.35 11.39 0.33
CA GLY A 16 -9.40 12.67 -0.37
C GLY A 16 -8.31 13.68 -0.01
N LEU A 17 -7.39 13.33 0.90
CA LEU A 17 -6.31 14.21 1.33
C LEU A 17 -4.96 13.65 0.91
N LEU A 18 -4.26 14.34 0.03
CA LEU A 18 -2.90 14.00 -0.35
C LEU A 18 -1.95 15.05 0.22
N ARG A 19 -1.23 14.67 1.27
CA ARG A 19 -0.32 15.58 1.99
C ARG A 19 0.97 15.80 1.20
N ALA A 20 1.56 17.00 1.34
CA ALA A 20 2.87 17.28 0.75
C ALA A 20 3.96 16.33 1.27
N GLU A 21 3.87 15.94 2.54
CA GLU A 21 4.81 14.98 3.15
C GLU A 21 4.76 13.61 2.45
N VAL A 22 3.58 13.19 1.98
CA VAL A 22 3.43 11.94 1.23
C VAL A 22 4.20 12.03 -0.08
N LEU A 23 4.00 13.11 -0.83
CA LEU A 23 4.67 13.31 -2.12
C LEU A 23 6.19 13.37 -1.96
N ALA A 24 6.66 14.04 -0.92
CA ALA A 24 8.09 14.14 -0.63
C ALA A 24 8.68 12.77 -0.29
N ALA A 25 7.98 12.00 0.56
CA ALA A 25 8.45 10.68 1.01
C ALA A 25 8.52 9.67 -0.14
N LEU A 26 7.60 9.75 -1.10
CA LEU A 26 7.51 8.79 -2.20
C LEU A 26 8.47 9.06 -3.35
N GLN A 27 9.22 10.17 -3.32
CA GLN A 27 10.21 10.45 -4.37
C GLN A 27 11.25 9.33 -4.43
N GLY A 28 11.56 8.87 -5.64
CA GLY A 28 12.51 7.80 -5.87
C GLY A 28 11.92 6.39 -5.78
N CYS A 29 10.64 6.23 -5.45
CA CYS A 29 9.98 4.93 -5.55
C CYS A 29 9.84 4.51 -7.00
N GLU A 30 9.97 3.21 -7.25
CA GLU A 30 9.82 2.65 -8.59
C GLU A 30 8.40 2.18 -8.87
N HIS A 31 7.61 1.97 -7.84
CA HIS A 31 6.20 1.62 -7.90
C HIS A 31 5.50 2.09 -6.64
N ILE A 32 4.20 2.40 -6.73
CA ILE A 32 3.38 2.83 -5.60
C ILE A 32 2.14 1.96 -5.53
N LEU A 33 1.85 1.43 -4.33
CA LEU A 33 0.65 0.67 -4.05
C LEU A 33 -0.29 1.51 -3.18
N HIS A 34 -1.55 1.58 -3.54
CA HIS A 34 -2.59 2.22 -2.73
C HIS A 34 -3.63 1.17 -2.32
N ALA A 35 -3.77 0.96 -1.03
CA ALA A 35 -4.59 -0.12 -0.47
C ALA A 35 -6.05 0.29 -0.21
N GLY A 36 -6.55 1.34 -0.89
CA GLY A 36 -7.97 1.69 -0.86
C GLY A 36 -8.33 2.84 0.06
N ASP A 37 -9.59 3.22 0.01
CA ASP A 37 -10.11 4.45 0.61
C ASP A 37 -9.37 5.66 0.08
N VAL A 38 -9.31 5.75 -1.24
CA VAL A 38 -8.63 6.82 -1.97
C VAL A 38 -9.36 8.14 -1.76
N GLY A 39 -10.65 8.16 -2.00
CA GLY A 39 -11.53 9.30 -1.77
C GLY A 39 -11.61 10.27 -2.94
N ASP A 40 -10.54 10.46 -3.69
CA ASP A 40 -10.48 11.36 -4.84
C ASP A 40 -9.50 10.80 -5.87
N ALA A 41 -9.97 10.54 -7.08
CA ALA A 41 -9.17 9.98 -8.16
C ALA A 41 -7.98 10.88 -8.55
N ALA A 42 -8.05 12.18 -8.32
CA ALA A 42 -6.95 13.09 -8.58
C ALA A 42 -5.69 12.72 -7.78
N ILE A 43 -5.86 12.06 -6.63
CA ILE A 43 -4.74 11.56 -5.83
C ILE A 43 -3.93 10.55 -6.64
N LEU A 44 -4.60 9.62 -7.32
CA LEU A 44 -3.92 8.61 -8.13
C LEU A 44 -3.14 9.25 -9.28
N ASP A 45 -3.70 10.28 -9.90
CA ASP A 45 -3.03 10.99 -10.99
C ASP A 45 -1.75 11.67 -10.50
N ARG A 46 -1.80 12.28 -9.31
CA ARG A 46 -0.62 12.92 -8.72
C ARG A 46 0.44 11.90 -8.33
N LEU A 47 0.03 10.73 -7.84
CA LEU A 47 0.96 9.65 -7.54
C LEU A 47 1.60 9.07 -8.81
N ARG A 48 0.84 8.98 -9.89
CA ARG A 48 1.37 8.49 -11.18
C ARG A 48 2.44 9.40 -11.77
N ALA A 49 2.46 10.67 -11.37
CA ALA A 49 3.55 11.58 -11.77
C ALA A 49 4.89 11.20 -11.12
N ILE A 50 4.88 10.40 -10.06
CA ILE A 50 6.10 9.93 -9.38
C ILE A 50 6.52 8.56 -9.91
N ALA A 51 5.59 7.60 -10.00
CA ALA A 51 5.86 6.23 -10.39
C ALA A 51 4.56 5.55 -10.83
N PRO A 52 4.63 4.38 -11.48
CA PRO A 52 3.44 3.56 -11.75
C PRO A 52 2.69 3.25 -10.46
N VAL A 53 1.36 3.27 -10.52
CA VAL A 53 0.49 3.06 -9.36
C VAL A 53 -0.41 1.86 -9.59
N THR A 54 -0.46 0.96 -8.61
CA THR A 54 -1.47 -0.08 -8.52
C THR A 54 -2.36 0.27 -7.34
N ALA A 55 -3.65 0.40 -7.57
CA ALA A 55 -4.60 0.79 -6.55
C ALA A 55 -5.82 -0.13 -6.53
N ILE A 56 -6.37 -0.33 -5.35
CA ILE A 56 -7.65 -1.01 -5.16
C ILE A 56 -8.63 -0.06 -4.49
N ARG A 57 -9.91 -0.40 -4.53
CA ARG A 57 -10.92 0.41 -3.85
C ARG A 57 -11.11 -0.06 -2.41
N GLY A 58 -11.39 0.90 -1.54
CA GLY A 58 -11.81 0.62 -0.18
C GLY A 58 -13.31 0.81 -0.02
N ASN A 59 -13.76 0.80 1.23
CA ASN A 59 -15.20 0.87 1.54
C ASN A 59 -15.84 2.24 1.26
N VAL A 60 -15.04 3.31 1.13
CA VAL A 60 -15.58 4.64 0.78
C VAL A 60 -15.55 4.94 -0.72
N ASP A 61 -14.87 4.12 -1.51
CA ASP A 61 -14.73 4.30 -2.96
C ASP A 61 -15.93 3.67 -3.68
N LEU A 62 -17.10 4.31 -3.58
CA LEU A 62 -18.36 3.72 -4.01
C LEU A 62 -18.76 4.08 -5.44
N ASP A 63 -18.25 5.20 -5.97
CA ASP A 63 -18.63 5.69 -7.28
C ASP A 63 -17.47 6.40 -7.99
N GLY A 64 -17.72 6.85 -9.22
CA GLY A 64 -16.71 7.52 -10.03
C GLY A 64 -15.53 6.61 -10.36
N ALA A 65 -14.38 7.22 -10.68
CA ALA A 65 -13.19 6.47 -11.07
C ALA A 65 -12.64 5.61 -9.92
N CYS A 66 -12.75 6.05 -8.67
CA CYS A 66 -12.32 5.24 -7.53
C CYS A 66 -13.21 4.02 -7.34
N GLY A 67 -14.52 4.13 -7.61
CA GLY A 67 -15.45 3.00 -7.52
C GLY A 67 -15.22 1.95 -8.59
N GLU A 68 -14.53 2.30 -9.67
CA GLU A 68 -14.18 1.37 -10.75
C GLU A 68 -12.89 0.60 -10.49
N LEU A 69 -12.14 0.95 -9.45
CA LEU A 69 -10.96 0.19 -9.08
C LEU A 69 -11.36 -1.22 -8.63
N PRO A 70 -10.49 -2.22 -8.82
CA PRO A 70 -10.79 -3.56 -8.33
C PRO A 70 -10.81 -3.60 -6.80
N GLU A 71 -11.56 -4.56 -6.24
CA GLU A 71 -11.56 -4.79 -4.79
C GLU A 71 -10.28 -5.44 -4.30
N THR A 72 -9.68 -6.25 -5.16
CA THR A 72 -8.42 -6.94 -4.88
C THR A 72 -7.55 -6.91 -6.12
N GLU A 73 -6.25 -7.00 -5.91
CA GLU A 73 -5.30 -7.06 -7.04
C GLU A 73 -4.13 -7.95 -6.66
N LEU A 74 -3.75 -8.81 -7.59
CA LEU A 74 -2.53 -9.59 -7.50
C LEU A 74 -1.53 -9.02 -8.50
N ILE A 75 -0.38 -8.58 -8.00
CA ILE A 75 0.65 -7.98 -8.85
C ILE A 75 1.99 -8.65 -8.59
N GLU A 76 2.79 -8.79 -9.63
CA GLU A 76 4.15 -9.28 -9.51
C GLU A 76 5.14 -8.12 -9.64
N LEU A 77 5.96 -7.93 -8.63
CA LEU A 77 6.99 -6.90 -8.59
C LEU A 77 8.30 -7.53 -8.13
N ALA A 78 9.37 -7.29 -8.88
CA ALA A 78 10.72 -7.80 -8.56
C ALA A 78 10.71 -9.32 -8.31
N GLY A 79 9.93 -10.06 -9.08
CA GLY A 79 9.85 -11.52 -8.97
C GLY A 79 9.04 -12.03 -7.78
N ARG A 80 8.32 -11.18 -7.08
CA ARG A 80 7.48 -11.54 -5.93
C ARG A 80 6.03 -11.23 -6.23
N SER A 81 5.13 -12.06 -5.71
CA SER A 81 3.68 -11.83 -5.82
C SER A 81 3.17 -11.09 -4.61
N LEU A 82 2.52 -9.95 -4.83
CA LEU A 82 1.92 -9.13 -3.79
C LEU A 82 0.41 -9.10 -4.03
N TYR A 83 -0.35 -9.29 -2.95
CA TYR A 83 -1.81 -9.30 -3.00
C TYR A 83 -2.35 -8.12 -2.20
N LEU A 84 -3.16 -7.29 -2.85
CA LEU A 84 -3.75 -6.10 -2.24
C LEU A 84 -5.24 -6.32 -1.98
N LEU A 85 -5.68 -6.01 -0.78
CA LEU A 85 -7.10 -5.90 -0.43
C LEU A 85 -7.22 -4.81 0.64
N HIS A 86 -8.38 -4.17 0.72
CA HIS A 86 -8.53 -3.05 1.67
C HIS A 86 -8.60 -3.53 3.12
N ASP A 87 -9.41 -4.54 3.40
CA ASP A 87 -9.62 -5.07 4.74
C ASP A 87 -9.04 -6.49 4.82
N ARG A 88 -8.01 -6.65 5.64
CA ARG A 88 -7.33 -7.93 5.84
C ARG A 88 -8.30 -9.04 6.29
N GLN A 89 -9.33 -8.69 7.05
CA GLN A 89 -10.31 -9.68 7.53
C GLN A 89 -11.16 -10.27 6.40
N ALA A 90 -11.20 -9.62 5.25
CA ALA A 90 -11.89 -10.12 4.07
C ALA A 90 -11.05 -11.09 3.22
N LEU A 91 -9.81 -11.38 3.65
CA LEU A 91 -8.93 -12.31 2.92
C LEU A 91 -9.58 -13.70 2.88
N ASP A 92 -9.82 -14.20 1.68
CA ASP A 92 -10.55 -15.45 1.44
C ASP A 92 -9.72 -16.50 0.70
N LEU A 93 -8.41 -16.34 0.68
CA LEU A 93 -7.48 -17.29 0.06
C LEU A 93 -6.34 -17.61 1.03
N ASP A 94 -5.61 -18.68 0.72
CA ASP A 94 -4.40 -19.06 1.47
C ASP A 94 -3.18 -18.46 0.75
N PRO A 95 -2.54 -17.43 1.32
CA PRO A 95 -1.41 -16.81 0.66
C PRO A 95 -0.23 -17.74 0.41
N VAL A 96 0.02 -18.68 1.33
CA VAL A 96 1.11 -19.66 1.18
C VAL A 96 0.84 -20.54 -0.03
N ALA A 97 -0.35 -21.11 -0.13
CA ALA A 97 -0.73 -21.98 -1.24
C ALA A 97 -0.74 -21.21 -2.58
N ALA A 98 -1.08 -19.93 -2.55
CA ALA A 98 -1.13 -19.09 -3.75
C ALA A 98 0.24 -18.54 -4.16
N GLY A 99 1.29 -18.76 -3.38
CA GLY A 99 2.62 -18.23 -3.67
C GLY A 99 2.77 -16.73 -3.45
N ILE A 100 1.93 -16.15 -2.60
CA ILE A 100 1.96 -14.73 -2.28
C ILE A 100 3.03 -14.46 -1.24
N ALA A 101 3.89 -13.47 -1.51
CA ALA A 101 4.94 -13.08 -0.58
C ALA A 101 4.49 -11.99 0.40
N VAL A 102 3.63 -11.09 -0.05
CA VAL A 102 3.15 -9.96 0.77
C VAL A 102 1.64 -9.79 0.58
N VAL A 103 0.93 -9.67 1.69
CA VAL A 103 -0.48 -9.25 1.72
C VAL A 103 -0.51 -7.80 2.20
N VAL A 104 -0.95 -6.89 1.35
CA VAL A 104 -1.02 -5.46 1.64
C VAL A 104 -2.46 -5.07 1.92
N SER A 105 -2.70 -4.40 3.03
CA SER A 105 -4.04 -3.93 3.40
C SER A 105 -3.98 -2.57 4.10
N GLY A 106 -5.13 -1.97 4.30
CA GLY A 106 -5.32 -0.72 5.03
C GLY A 106 -6.45 -0.84 6.03
N HIS A 107 -7.46 0.02 5.89
CA HIS A 107 -8.72 0.01 6.62
C HIS A 107 -8.62 0.35 8.12
N SER A 108 -7.76 -0.30 8.87
CA SER A 108 -7.67 -0.09 10.32
C SER A 108 -7.01 1.24 10.71
N HIS A 109 -6.28 1.87 9.78
CA HIS A 109 -5.45 3.05 10.02
C HIS A 109 -4.28 2.79 10.99
N HIS A 110 -4.03 1.53 11.37
CA HIS A 110 -2.95 1.14 12.25
C HIS A 110 -1.83 0.45 11.47
N PRO A 111 -0.62 1.01 11.46
CA PRO A 111 0.51 0.35 10.79
C PRO A 111 0.79 -1.02 11.40
N ALA A 112 1.12 -1.97 10.55
CA ALA A 112 1.48 -3.32 11.00
C ALA A 112 2.44 -3.98 10.02
N MET A 113 3.39 -4.72 10.56
CA MET A 113 4.34 -5.54 9.80
C MET A 113 4.45 -6.87 10.52
N GLN A 114 3.75 -7.89 10.01
CA GLN A 114 3.66 -9.20 10.66
C GLN A 114 4.02 -10.30 9.68
N TRP A 115 4.99 -11.13 10.04
CA TRP A 115 5.34 -12.32 9.28
C TRP A 115 4.57 -13.53 9.81
N HIS A 116 3.94 -14.26 8.92
CA HIS A 116 3.25 -15.48 9.25
C HIS A 116 3.47 -16.51 8.14
N LYS A 117 4.10 -17.64 8.49
CA LYS A 117 4.41 -18.74 7.54
C LYS A 117 5.15 -18.25 6.30
N GLY A 118 6.09 -17.31 6.48
CA GLY A 118 6.88 -16.74 5.40
C GLY A 118 6.18 -15.67 4.57
N VAL A 119 4.94 -15.31 4.89
CA VAL A 119 4.18 -14.25 4.22
C VAL A 119 4.20 -13.00 5.10
N LEU A 120 4.55 -11.87 4.50
CA LEU A 120 4.48 -10.57 5.18
C LEU A 120 3.06 -10.00 5.05
N TYR A 121 2.43 -9.72 6.18
CA TYR A 121 1.17 -8.96 6.25
C TYR A 121 1.53 -7.53 6.58
N PHE A 122 1.30 -6.62 5.64
CA PHE A 122 1.77 -5.24 5.70
C PHE A 122 0.62 -4.26 5.60
N ASN A 123 0.50 -3.39 6.60
CA ASN A 123 -0.41 -2.26 6.60
C ASN A 123 0.42 -0.98 6.79
N PRO A 124 0.40 -0.04 5.84
CA PRO A 124 1.20 1.18 5.95
C PRO A 124 0.62 2.20 6.94
N GLY A 125 -0.55 1.94 7.49
CA GLY A 125 -1.32 2.92 8.24
C GLY A 125 -2.06 3.87 7.32
N SER A 126 -2.59 4.97 7.85
CA SER A 126 -3.31 5.96 7.08
C SER A 126 -2.41 7.15 6.73
N ALA A 127 -2.38 7.52 5.46
CA ALA A 127 -1.65 8.69 4.97
C ALA A 127 -2.56 9.92 4.87
N GLY A 128 -3.83 9.79 5.13
CA GLY A 128 -4.83 10.84 5.03
C GLY A 128 -5.10 11.58 6.35
N PRO A 129 -6.35 11.92 6.62
CA PRO A 129 -6.70 12.62 7.85
C PRO A 129 -6.33 11.81 9.08
N ARG A 130 -5.80 12.50 10.09
CA ARG A 130 -5.49 11.85 11.37
C ARG A 130 -6.78 11.50 12.11
N ARG A 131 -6.86 10.29 12.62
CA ARG A 131 -7.97 9.82 13.48
C ARG A 131 -7.44 9.51 14.87
N PHE A 132 -7.98 10.22 15.88
CA PHE A 132 -7.59 10.00 17.28
C PHE A 132 -6.07 10.08 17.44
N SER A 133 -5.49 9.05 18.04
CA SER A 133 -4.04 8.95 18.28
C SER A 133 -3.29 8.14 17.25
N THR A 134 -3.96 7.70 16.16
CA THR A 134 -3.27 6.94 15.12
C THR A 134 -2.25 7.82 14.39
N PRO A 135 -1.07 7.31 14.06
CA PRO A 135 -0.10 8.08 13.31
C PRO A 135 -0.57 8.34 11.88
N VAL A 136 -0.09 9.42 11.28
CA VAL A 136 -0.17 9.62 9.85
C VAL A 136 1.09 9.02 9.25
N SER A 137 0.93 7.97 8.44
CA SER A 137 2.07 7.15 8.05
C SER A 137 1.93 6.62 6.62
N LEU A 138 3.05 6.18 6.08
CA LEU A 138 3.11 5.37 4.87
C LEU A 138 4.20 4.33 5.04
N GLY A 139 4.28 3.43 4.07
CA GLY A 139 5.24 2.35 4.13
C GLY A 139 6.13 2.24 2.92
N PHE A 140 7.20 1.49 3.07
CA PHE A 140 8.07 1.10 1.98
C PHE A 140 8.31 -0.40 2.05
N LEU A 141 8.37 -1.02 0.89
CA LEU A 141 8.87 -2.38 0.72
C LEU A 141 10.10 -2.29 -0.17
N THR A 142 11.23 -2.72 0.34
CA THR A 142 12.44 -2.86 -0.48
C THR A 142 12.61 -4.34 -0.79
N ILE A 143 12.49 -4.69 -2.07
CA ILE A 143 12.56 -6.08 -2.52
C ILE A 143 13.87 -6.30 -3.23
N THR A 144 14.65 -7.25 -2.71
CA THR A 144 15.91 -7.70 -3.31
C THR A 144 15.75 -9.13 -3.81
N GLU A 145 16.78 -9.71 -4.41
CA GLU A 145 16.77 -11.11 -4.85
C GLU A 145 16.49 -12.08 -3.69
N THR A 146 16.92 -11.73 -2.48
CA THR A 146 16.91 -12.64 -1.34
C THR A 146 15.98 -12.22 -0.22
N ALA A 147 15.50 -10.97 -0.20
CA ALA A 147 14.79 -10.45 0.97
C ALA A 147 13.70 -9.46 0.59
N ILE A 148 12.73 -9.32 1.48
CA ILE A 148 11.74 -8.24 1.48
C ILE A 148 11.93 -7.50 2.80
N GLU A 149 12.22 -6.20 2.71
CA GLU A 149 12.47 -5.36 3.87
C GLU A 149 11.35 -4.32 4.00
N PRO A 150 10.41 -4.52 4.94
CA PRO A 150 9.34 -3.54 5.17
C PRO A 150 9.79 -2.42 6.09
N ARG A 151 9.22 -1.24 5.89
CA ARG A 151 9.41 -0.09 6.79
C ARG A 151 8.16 0.76 6.81
N VAL A 152 7.80 1.26 7.98
CA VAL A 152 6.73 2.24 8.16
C VAL A 152 7.36 3.55 8.62
N VAL A 153 6.90 4.67 8.05
CA VAL A 153 7.40 6.01 8.36
C VAL A 153 6.24 6.84 8.89
N ASP A 154 6.45 7.45 10.06
CA ASP A 154 5.53 8.46 10.58
C ASP A 154 5.81 9.79 9.86
N LEU A 155 4.79 10.30 9.15
CA LEU A 155 4.93 11.51 8.34
C LEU A 155 4.82 12.79 9.16
N LEU A 156 4.18 12.72 10.31
CA LEU A 156 3.94 13.87 11.19
C LEU A 156 4.35 13.52 12.64
N PRO A 157 5.65 13.23 12.86
CA PRO A 157 6.09 12.91 14.21
C PRO A 157 5.95 14.13 15.12
N ASN A 158 5.64 13.88 16.40
CA ASN A 158 5.54 14.94 17.40
C ASN A 158 6.91 15.40 17.85
#